data_c6a7877faaa8421b289197ff83d91237
#
_entry.id   c6a7877faaa8421b289197ff83d91237
#
_cell.length_a   1.000
_cell.length_b   1.000
_cell.length_c   1.000
_cell.angle_alpha   90.00
_cell.angle_beta   90.00
_cell.angle_gamma   90.00
#
_symmetry.space_group_name_H-M   'P 1'
#
loop_
_entity.id
_entity.type
_entity.pdbx_description
1 polymer ?
#
loop_
_entity_poly.entity_id
_entity_poly.type
_entity_poly.pdbx_seq_one_letter_code
_entity_poly.pdbx_strand_id
1 'polypeptide(L)' 'TVLNAPGTVDAGYRGEIKVPLINLDPERTAVFHPGDRIAQLVIQRYVEARFIPAETLPGSDRAERGFGSTGVAS' A
#
# COMPACT_ATOMS: atom_id res chain seq x y z
N THR A 1 -11.67 -8.43 5.67
CA THR A 1 -10.33 -7.83 5.56
C THR A 1 -10.39 -6.32 5.36
N VAL A 2 -9.27 -5.65 5.51
CA VAL A 2 -9.16 -4.22 5.21
C VAL A 2 -9.08 -4.03 3.69
N LEU A 3 -10.05 -3.31 3.14
CA LEU A 3 -10.20 -3.18 1.69
C LEU A 3 -8.99 -2.56 1.00
N ASN A 4 -8.40 -1.54 1.62
CA ASN A 4 -7.27 -0.80 1.03
C ASN A 4 -5.92 -1.16 1.65
N ALA A 5 -5.80 -2.31 2.30
CA ALA A 5 -4.54 -2.70 2.93
C ALA A 5 -3.45 -3.00 1.88
N PRO A 6 -2.21 -2.56 2.08
CA PRO A 6 -1.81 -1.60 3.09
C PRO A 6 -2.16 -0.17 2.68
N GLY A 7 -3.02 0.49 3.45
CA GLY A 7 -3.41 1.86 3.19
C GLY A 7 -2.40 2.84 3.77
N THR A 8 -2.02 3.81 3.00
CA THR A 8 -1.05 4.82 3.43
C THR A 8 -1.77 6.06 3.95
N VAL A 9 -1.33 6.52 5.10
CA VAL A 9 -1.77 7.80 5.67
C VAL A 9 -0.57 8.73 5.68
N ASP A 10 -0.68 9.83 4.96
CA ASP A 10 0.43 10.77 4.83
C ASP A 10 0.72 11.51 6.13
N ALA A 11 1.98 11.92 6.33
CA ALA A 11 2.38 12.65 7.52
C ALA A 11 1.59 13.96 7.69
N GLY A 12 1.17 14.58 6.60
CA GLY A 12 0.42 15.82 6.61
C GLY A 12 -1.10 15.66 6.76
N TYR A 13 -1.59 14.43 6.79
CA TYR A 13 -3.03 14.21 6.87
C TYR A 13 -3.58 14.66 8.24
N ARG A 14 -4.66 15.42 8.21
CA ARG A 14 -5.32 15.95 9.40
C ARG A 14 -6.75 15.46 9.58
N GLY A 15 -7.22 14.60 8.70
CA GLY A 15 -8.57 14.06 8.79
C GLY A 15 -8.67 12.87 9.73
N GLU A 16 -9.88 12.36 9.84
CA GLU A 16 -10.14 11.14 10.60
C GLU A 16 -9.54 9.93 9.89
N ILE A 17 -8.86 9.08 10.65
CA ILE A 17 -8.39 7.80 10.13
C ILE A 17 -9.55 6.83 10.15
N LYS A 18 -9.90 6.33 8.99
CA LYS A 18 -10.99 5.37 8.80
C LYS A 18 -10.43 4.06 8.26
N VAL A 19 -11.06 2.98 8.65
CA VAL A 19 -10.67 1.65 8.19
C VAL A 19 -11.81 1.08 7.34
N PRO A 20 -11.67 1.11 6.01
CA PRO A 20 -12.68 0.47 5.15
C PRO A 20 -12.52 -1.05 5.21
N LEU A 21 -13.60 -1.72 5.52
CA LEU A 21 -13.63 -3.17 5.62
C LEU A 21 -14.47 -3.75 4.49
N ILE A 22 -14.10 -4.94 4.05
CA ILE A 22 -14.87 -5.73 3.11
C ILE A 22 -15.01 -7.14 3.62
N ASN A 23 -16.23 -7.68 3.54
CA ASN A 23 -16.50 -9.07 3.83
C ASN A 23 -16.49 -9.88 2.54
N LEU A 24 -15.52 -10.76 2.42
CA LEU A 24 -15.35 -11.62 1.25
C LEU A 24 -16.03 -12.99 1.43
N ASP A 25 -16.58 -13.27 2.61
CA ASP A 25 -17.27 -14.52 2.86
C ASP A 25 -18.71 -14.44 2.32
N PRO A 26 -19.10 -15.29 1.38
CA PRO A 26 -20.43 -15.22 0.78
C PRO A 26 -21.54 -15.71 1.70
N GLU A 27 -21.21 -16.41 2.78
CA GLU A 27 -22.21 -17.06 3.63
C GLU A 27 -22.27 -16.49 5.04
N ARG A 28 -21.18 -15.93 5.56
CA ARG A 28 -21.11 -15.48 6.95
C ARG A 28 -21.13 -13.97 7.04
N THR A 29 -21.91 -13.50 7.98
CA THR A 29 -21.94 -12.07 8.33
C THR A 29 -20.84 -11.77 9.35
N ALA A 30 -20.07 -10.74 9.10
CA ALA A 30 -19.11 -10.22 10.07
C ALA A 30 -19.80 -9.21 10.98
N VAL A 31 -19.60 -9.36 12.28
CA VAL A 31 -20.19 -8.47 13.28
C VAL A 31 -19.07 -7.94 14.16
N PHE A 32 -19.04 -6.63 14.36
CA PHE A 32 -18.05 -5.96 15.16
C PHE A 32 -18.70 -5.22 16.32
N HIS A 33 -18.02 -5.20 17.46
CA HIS A 33 -18.47 -4.52 18.65
C HIS A 33 -17.43 -3.47 19.06
N PRO A 34 -17.82 -2.45 19.81
CA PRO A 34 -16.85 -1.49 20.32
C PRO A 34 -15.73 -2.19 21.09
N GLY A 35 -14.49 -1.82 20.79
CA GLY A 35 -13.31 -2.43 21.39
C GLY A 35 -12.72 -3.59 20.60
N ASP A 36 -13.38 -4.08 19.57
CA ASP A 36 -12.83 -5.14 18.73
C ASP A 36 -11.62 -4.66 17.94
N ARG A 37 -10.65 -5.55 17.78
CA ARG A 37 -9.48 -5.29 16.94
C ARG A 37 -9.85 -5.61 15.49
N ILE A 38 -9.77 -4.61 14.63
CA ILE A 38 -10.17 -4.73 13.23
C ILE A 38 -9.01 -4.50 12.26
N ALA A 39 -7.95 -3.83 12.71
CA ALA A 39 -6.81 -3.48 11.87
C ALA A 39 -5.63 -3.13 12.74
N GLN A 40 -4.51 -2.87 12.10
CA GLN A 40 -3.28 -2.44 12.78
C GLN A 40 -2.80 -1.13 12.15
N LEU A 41 -2.47 -0.17 12.98
CA LEU A 41 -1.83 1.07 12.54
C LEU A 41 -0.34 0.95 12.76
N VAL A 42 0.44 1.10 11.69
CA VAL A 42 1.89 1.02 11.73
C VAL A 42 2.47 2.38 11.41
N ILE A 43 3.29 2.91 12.31
CA ILE A 43 3.96 4.19 12.12
C ILE A 43 5.39 3.92 11.70
N GLN A 44 5.76 4.43 10.53
CA GLN A 44 7.08 4.20 9.96
C GLN A 44 7.71 5.50 9.47
N ARG A 45 9.02 5.53 9.50
CA ARG A 45 9.77 6.54 8.77
C ARG A 45 9.82 6.14 7.30
N TYR A 46 9.87 7.12 6.45
CA TYR A 46 10.04 6.88 5.02
C TYR A 46 11.25 7.63 4.50
N VAL A 47 11.78 7.14 3.38
CA VAL A 47 12.87 7.80 2.66
C VAL A 47 12.24 8.62 1.55
N GLU A 48 12.55 9.91 1.53
CA GLU A 48 12.07 10.80 0.48
C GLU A 48 12.86 10.54 -0.80
N ALA A 49 12.14 10.20 -1.87
CA ALA A 49 12.75 9.97 -3.17
C ALA A 49 12.99 11.29 -3.89
N ARG A 50 14.13 11.39 -4.55
CA ARG A 50 14.46 12.53 -5.39
C ARG A 50 14.67 12.05 -6.81
N PHE A 51 13.85 12.52 -7.73
CA PHE A 51 13.96 12.17 -9.13
C PHE A 51 14.91 13.12 -9.83
N ILE A 52 15.88 12.57 -10.53
CA ILE A 52 16.86 13.32 -11.30
C ILE A 52 16.65 12.97 -12.77
N PRO A 53 16.26 13.95 -13.60
CA PRO A 53 16.14 13.69 -15.04
C PRO A 53 17.48 13.28 -15.63
N ALA A 54 17.46 12.27 -16.49
CA ALA A 54 18.63 11.78 -17.16
C ALA A 54 18.28 11.32 -18.59
N GLU A 55 19.18 11.57 -19.54
CA GLU A 55 19.01 11.11 -20.90
C GLU A 55 19.25 9.61 -21.02
N THR A 56 20.19 9.11 -20.22
CA THR A 56 20.47 7.68 -20.15
C THR A 56 20.52 7.25 -18.69
N LEU A 57 20.03 6.05 -18.44
CA LEU A 57 20.08 5.48 -17.10
C LEU A 57 21.47 4.93 -16.80
N PRO A 58 21.96 5.09 -15.56
CA PRO A 58 23.18 4.42 -15.14
C PRO A 58 23.04 2.91 -15.36
N GLY A 59 24.13 2.27 -15.76
CA GLY A 59 24.14 0.83 -15.96
C GLY A 59 23.82 0.08 -14.69
N SER A 60 22.76 -0.69 -14.75
CA SER A 60 22.37 -1.62 -13.71
C SER A 60 21.72 -2.80 -14.41
N ASP A 61 21.87 -3.99 -13.89
CA ASP A 61 21.28 -5.18 -14.51
C ASP A 61 19.77 -5.07 -14.65
N ARG A 62 19.14 -4.16 -13.94
CA ARG A 62 17.70 -3.94 -13.96
C ARG A 62 17.27 -2.60 -14.55
N ALA A 63 18.20 -1.83 -15.08
CA ALA A 63 17.90 -0.48 -15.56
C ALA A 63 16.81 -0.44 -16.62
N GLU A 64 16.80 -1.43 -17.52
CA GLU A 64 15.83 -1.54 -18.60
C GLU A 64 14.74 -2.58 -18.34
N ARG A 65 14.70 -3.11 -17.12
CA ARG A 65 13.72 -4.10 -16.74
C ARG A 65 12.76 -3.55 -15.69
N GLY A 66 11.49 -3.69 -15.92
CA GLY A 66 10.46 -3.32 -14.98
C GLY A 66 9.52 -4.48 -14.73
N PHE A 67 8.27 -4.17 -14.49
CA PHE A 67 7.21 -5.18 -14.48
C PHE A 67 7.25 -5.91 -15.83
N GLY A 68 7.17 -7.17 -15.85
CA GLY A 68 7.25 -7.97 -17.06
C GLY A 68 8.63 -8.55 -17.33
N SER A 69 9.69 -8.01 -16.74
CA SER A 69 11.03 -8.58 -16.88
C SER A 69 11.12 -9.98 -16.25
N THR A 70 10.23 -10.27 -15.34
CA THR A 70 10.13 -11.57 -14.67
C THR A 70 9.05 -12.47 -15.26
N GLY A 71 8.55 -12.11 -16.45
CA GLY A 71 7.50 -12.89 -17.12
C GLY A 71 6.07 -12.44 -16.78
N VAL A 72 5.90 -11.41 -15.99
CA VAL A 72 4.59 -10.84 -15.71
C VAL A 72 4.29 -9.79 -16.76
N ALA A 73 3.19 -9.94 -17.47
CA ALA A 73 2.77 -8.95 -18.46
C ALA A 73 2.46 -7.61 -17.80
N SER A 74 2.93 -6.55 -18.39
CA SER A 74 2.70 -5.21 -17.87
C SER A 74 2.00 -4.34 -18.92
#